data_0c235365527755744a709f4ad72b98b7
#
_entry.id   0c235365527755744a709f4ad72b98b7
#
_cell.length_a   1.000
_cell.length_b   1.000
_cell.length_c   1.000
_cell.angle_alpha   90.00
_cell.angle_beta   90.00
_cell.angle_gamma   90.00
#
_symmetry.space_group_name_H-M   'P 1'
#
loop_
_entity.id
_entity.type
_entity.pdbx_description
1 polymer ?
#
loop_
_entity_poly.entity_id
_entity_poly.type
_entity_poly.pdbx_seq_one_letter_code
_entity_poly.pdbx_strand_id
1 'polypeptide(L)'
;MKKINLFLSYCLFSSLSLSAKQSERYYQEKFAKEIDGQVEVIMKDGTRCDILTATHAIEVDFARKWAEAIGQCLHYSSHTGKKPAVALIVLDQSDDKYISRVKQISADFNLDIEIYQIDGNDAPKVLPKVHAEGEKKFWITSSGKTHKNKCRYFGMTESGRYSDKPSGQNCKVCGGVRGVKLISF
;
A
#
# COMPACT_ATOMS: atom_id res chain seq x y z
N MET A 1 -61.51 19.99 6.40
CA MET A 1 -60.31 20.06 5.53
C MET A 1 -59.09 19.68 6.36
N LYS A 2 -58.60 18.43 6.23
CA LYS A 2 -57.44 17.92 6.97
C LYS A 2 -56.17 18.11 6.15
N LYS A 3 -55.21 18.89 6.65
CA LYS A 3 -53.90 19.08 6.03
C LYS A 3 -53.00 17.87 6.38
N ILE A 4 -52.58 17.15 5.36
CA ILE A 4 -51.61 16.05 5.46
C ILE A 4 -50.21 16.68 5.37
N ASN A 5 -49.44 16.65 6.47
CA ASN A 5 -48.01 17.00 6.47
C ASN A 5 -47.19 15.79 5.99
N LEU A 6 -46.62 15.92 4.81
CA LEU A 6 -45.69 14.92 4.27
C LEU A 6 -44.30 15.22 4.80
N PHE A 7 -43.87 14.48 5.82
CA PHE A 7 -42.45 14.50 6.27
C PHE A 7 -41.59 13.70 5.27
N LEU A 8 -40.83 14.41 4.45
CA LEU A 8 -39.80 13.82 3.60
C LEU A 8 -38.62 13.51 4.48
N SER A 9 -38.46 12.23 4.86
CA SER A 9 -37.27 11.71 5.52
C SER A 9 -36.14 11.60 4.52
N TYR A 10 -35.21 12.56 4.54
CA TYR A 10 -33.95 12.48 3.82
C TYR A 10 -33.02 11.48 4.55
N CYS A 11 -33.01 10.22 4.09
CA CYS A 11 -31.95 9.30 4.43
C CYS A 11 -30.65 9.75 3.78
N LEU A 12 -29.79 10.44 4.52
CA LEU A 12 -28.40 10.66 4.18
C LEU A 12 -27.68 9.30 4.18
N PHE A 13 -27.58 8.68 3.01
CA PHE A 13 -26.64 7.59 2.79
C PHE A 13 -25.23 8.18 2.79
N SER A 14 -24.60 8.21 3.97
CA SER A 14 -23.17 8.43 4.05
C SER A 14 -22.48 7.18 3.49
N SER A 15 -22.06 7.25 2.23
CA SER A 15 -21.18 6.27 1.62
C SER A 15 -19.84 6.31 2.34
N LEU A 16 -19.63 5.42 3.31
CA LEU A 16 -18.31 5.13 3.84
C LEU A 16 -17.48 4.53 2.68
N SER A 17 -16.71 5.38 2.01
CA SER A 17 -15.66 4.92 1.10
C SER A 17 -14.60 4.21 1.93
N LEU A 18 -14.67 2.89 1.99
CA LEU A 18 -13.60 2.07 2.53
C LEU A 18 -12.42 2.17 1.56
N SER A 19 -11.55 3.16 1.77
CA SER A 19 -10.32 3.31 1.00
C SER A 19 -9.46 2.07 1.25
N ALA A 20 -9.20 1.30 0.19
CA ALA A 20 -8.27 0.18 0.28
C ALA A 20 -6.88 0.75 0.58
N LYS A 21 -6.32 0.36 1.73
CA LYS A 21 -4.98 0.76 2.15
C LYS A 21 -3.97 0.29 1.10
N GLN A 22 -3.25 1.24 0.51
CA GLN A 22 -2.20 0.95 -0.46
C GLN A 22 -1.01 0.27 0.23
N SER A 23 -0.21 -0.46 -0.57
CA SER A 23 1.04 -1.04 -0.09
C SER A 23 2.08 0.05 0.13
N GLU A 24 3.01 -0.17 1.03
CA GLU A 24 4.18 0.69 1.27
C GLU A 24 4.94 0.98 -0.03
N ARG A 25 5.14 -0.06 -0.86
CA ARG A 25 5.76 0.04 -2.17
C ARG A 25 5.10 1.07 -3.10
N TYR A 26 3.79 1.22 -3.04
CA TYR A 26 3.10 2.25 -3.83
C TYR A 26 3.59 3.66 -3.48
N TYR A 27 3.70 3.94 -2.17
CA TYR A 27 4.19 5.24 -1.70
C TYR A 27 5.67 5.44 -1.98
N GLN A 28 6.47 4.39 -1.81
CA GLN A 28 7.90 4.35 -2.14
C GLN A 28 8.14 4.72 -3.62
N GLU A 29 7.48 4.04 -4.56
CA GLU A 29 7.63 4.29 -6.00
C GLU A 29 7.15 5.69 -6.41
N LYS A 30 6.07 6.19 -5.78
CA LYS A 30 5.54 7.53 -6.03
C LYS A 30 6.52 8.58 -5.54
N PHE A 31 6.96 8.48 -4.29
CA PHE A 31 7.87 9.44 -3.67
C PHE A 31 9.24 9.45 -4.36
N ALA A 32 9.77 8.28 -4.73
CA ALA A 32 11.03 8.18 -5.47
C ALA A 32 11.00 8.98 -6.79
N LYS A 33 9.87 8.95 -7.53
CA LYS A 33 9.71 9.74 -8.77
C LYS A 33 9.71 11.25 -8.50
N GLU A 34 9.15 11.68 -7.38
CA GLU A 34 9.09 13.11 -7.02
C GLU A 34 10.48 13.67 -6.68
N ILE A 35 11.39 12.83 -6.14
CA ILE A 35 12.71 13.25 -5.67
C ILE A 35 13.87 12.74 -6.55
N ASP A 36 13.57 12.16 -7.71
CA ASP A 36 14.55 11.55 -8.63
C ASP A 36 15.42 10.48 -7.94
N GLY A 37 14.77 9.59 -7.18
CA GLY A 37 15.41 8.53 -6.41
C GLY A 37 15.36 7.18 -7.12
N GLN A 38 16.39 6.35 -6.91
CA GLN A 38 16.43 4.96 -7.32
C GLN A 38 15.79 4.09 -6.24
N VAL A 39 14.84 3.22 -6.62
CA VAL A 39 14.13 2.33 -5.68
C VAL A 39 14.87 1.01 -5.51
N GLU A 40 14.73 0.39 -4.33
CA GLU A 40 15.13 -1.00 -4.06
C GLU A 40 16.63 -1.26 -4.35
N VAL A 41 17.51 -0.34 -3.93
CA VAL A 41 18.97 -0.45 -4.19
C VAL A 41 19.59 -1.44 -3.24
N ILE A 42 20.22 -2.50 -3.80
CA ILE A 42 20.89 -3.55 -3.02
C ILE A 42 22.23 -3.06 -2.52
N MET A 43 22.47 -3.16 -1.19
CA MET A 43 23.72 -2.83 -0.54
C MET A 43 24.72 -3.99 -0.64
N LYS A 44 25.98 -3.73 -0.29
CA LYS A 44 27.06 -4.75 -0.35
C LYS A 44 26.82 -5.97 0.57
N ASP A 45 26.07 -5.78 1.64
CA ASP A 45 25.72 -6.83 2.61
C ASP A 45 24.44 -7.59 2.24
N GLY A 46 23.81 -7.26 1.09
CA GLY A 46 22.59 -7.87 0.62
C GLY A 46 21.31 -7.23 1.17
N THR A 47 21.39 -6.25 2.06
CA THR A 47 20.24 -5.44 2.48
C THR A 47 19.80 -4.51 1.35
N ARG A 48 18.60 -3.94 1.45
CA ARG A 48 17.99 -3.22 0.36
C ARG A 48 17.44 -1.89 0.84
N CYS A 49 18.06 -0.81 0.37
CA CYS A 49 17.63 0.55 0.65
C CYS A 49 16.41 0.89 -0.22
N ASP A 50 15.37 1.39 0.39
CA ASP A 50 14.12 1.69 -0.28
C ASP A 50 14.27 2.74 -1.37
N ILE A 51 14.91 3.87 -1.05
CA ILE A 51 15.20 4.92 -2.03
C ILE A 51 16.60 5.47 -1.82
N LEU A 52 17.37 5.51 -2.89
CA LEU A 52 18.69 6.12 -2.91
C LEU A 52 18.69 7.32 -3.87
N THR A 53 19.03 8.50 -3.35
CA THR A 53 19.21 9.73 -4.16
C THR A 53 20.68 10.08 -4.31
N ALA A 54 20.99 11.20 -4.93
CA ALA A 54 22.36 11.74 -4.97
C ALA A 54 22.90 12.02 -3.57
N THR A 55 22.06 12.38 -2.61
CA THR A 55 22.44 12.92 -1.29
C THR A 55 21.96 12.07 -0.11
N HIS A 56 20.89 11.32 -0.24
CA HIS A 56 20.24 10.61 0.86
C HIS A 56 20.06 9.11 0.61
N ALA A 57 20.15 8.35 1.69
CA ALA A 57 19.67 6.98 1.78
C ALA A 57 18.39 6.98 2.63
N ILE A 58 17.27 6.61 2.04
CA ILE A 58 15.94 6.87 2.58
C ILE A 58 15.23 5.53 2.82
N GLU A 59 14.68 5.38 4.01
CA GLU A 59 13.73 4.32 4.36
C GLU A 59 12.30 4.85 4.26
N VAL A 60 11.40 4.10 3.64
CA VAL A 60 9.98 4.42 3.50
C VAL A 60 9.16 3.45 4.31
N ASP A 61 8.40 3.93 5.30
CA ASP A 61 7.55 3.05 6.11
C ASP A 61 6.32 3.79 6.63
N PHE A 62 5.30 3.04 7.07
CA PHE A 62 4.19 3.65 7.79
C PHE A 62 4.69 4.26 9.10
N ALA A 63 4.18 5.45 9.44
CA ALA A 63 4.64 6.22 10.60
C ALA A 63 4.69 5.43 11.91
N ARG A 64 3.80 4.46 12.10
CA ARG A 64 3.79 3.58 13.29
C ARG A 64 5.05 2.70 13.45
N LYS A 65 5.78 2.46 12.34
CA LYS A 65 7.05 1.69 12.32
C LYS A 65 8.29 2.58 12.42
N TRP A 66 8.11 3.81 12.87
CA TRP A 66 9.14 4.84 12.97
C TRP A 66 10.46 4.37 13.58
N ALA A 67 10.42 3.45 14.57
CA ALA A 67 11.63 2.97 15.23
C ALA A 67 12.46 2.02 14.35
N GLU A 68 11.79 1.19 13.53
CA GLU A 68 12.41 0.34 12.52
C GLU A 68 13.05 1.20 11.44
N ALA A 69 12.32 2.20 10.94
CA ALA A 69 12.78 3.13 9.91
C ALA A 69 14.06 3.90 10.31
N ILE A 70 14.19 4.32 11.58
CA ILE A 70 15.43 4.93 12.08
C ILE A 70 16.63 3.97 11.94
N GLY A 71 16.48 2.71 12.39
CA GLY A 71 17.54 1.72 12.31
C GLY A 71 17.98 1.46 10.88
N GLN A 72 17.02 1.31 9.96
CA GLN A 72 17.28 1.00 8.56
C GLN A 72 17.91 2.19 7.83
N CYS A 73 17.42 3.41 7.96
CA CYS A 73 18.02 4.58 7.31
C CYS A 73 19.47 4.83 7.77
N LEU A 74 19.78 4.64 9.06
CA LEU A 74 21.14 4.76 9.58
C LEU A 74 22.05 3.66 9.01
N HIS A 75 21.54 2.44 8.90
CA HIS A 75 22.26 1.32 8.30
C HIS A 75 22.61 1.62 6.83
N TYR A 76 21.65 2.07 6.03
CA TYR A 76 21.90 2.41 4.63
C TYR A 76 22.82 3.62 4.47
N SER A 77 22.70 4.60 5.36
CA SER A 77 23.62 5.74 5.42
C SER A 77 25.06 5.27 5.63
N SER A 78 25.28 4.32 6.54
CA SER A 78 26.62 3.79 6.82
C SER A 78 27.24 3.05 5.62
N HIS A 79 26.42 2.40 4.78
CA HIS A 79 26.86 1.69 3.58
C HIS A 79 27.14 2.59 2.38
N THR A 80 26.44 3.72 2.30
CA THR A 80 26.45 4.61 1.12
C THR A 80 27.26 5.88 1.32
N GLY A 81 27.55 6.25 2.58
CA GLY A 81 28.11 7.54 2.94
C GLY A 81 27.16 8.72 2.69
N LYS A 82 25.89 8.46 2.40
CA LYS A 82 24.85 9.48 2.18
C LYS A 82 24.14 9.82 3.49
N LYS A 83 23.45 10.95 3.54
CA LYS A 83 22.68 11.34 4.72
C LYS A 83 21.54 10.36 4.98
N PRO A 84 21.27 10.01 6.25
CA PRO A 84 20.12 9.19 6.59
C PRO A 84 18.83 9.98 6.45
N ALA A 85 17.79 9.35 5.91
CA ALA A 85 16.45 9.94 5.87
C ALA A 85 15.37 8.89 6.08
N VAL A 86 14.23 9.34 6.61
CA VAL A 86 13.00 8.53 6.70
C VAL A 86 11.88 9.23 5.97
N ALA A 87 11.09 8.49 5.20
CA ALA A 87 9.88 8.97 4.58
C ALA A 87 8.69 8.24 5.20
N LEU A 88 8.00 8.90 6.13
CA LEU A 88 6.95 8.28 6.94
C LEU A 88 5.56 8.51 6.33
N ILE A 89 4.87 7.40 6.03
CA ILE A 89 3.50 7.40 5.51
C ILE A 89 2.55 7.65 6.67
N VAL A 90 1.88 8.80 6.63
CA VAL A 90 0.93 9.29 7.65
C VAL A 90 -0.49 9.03 7.16
N LEU A 91 -1.29 8.28 7.93
CA LEU A 91 -2.66 7.94 7.56
C LEU A 91 -3.70 8.90 8.15
N ASP A 92 -3.40 9.43 9.34
CA ASP A 92 -4.24 10.39 10.04
C ASP A 92 -3.43 11.18 11.08
N GLN A 93 -4.06 12.17 11.72
CA GLN A 93 -3.42 13.04 12.72
C GLN A 93 -2.87 12.29 13.94
N SER A 94 -3.37 11.08 14.24
CA SER A 94 -2.85 10.29 15.36
C SER A 94 -1.43 9.78 15.11
N ASP A 95 -0.96 9.83 13.86
CA ASP A 95 0.39 9.43 13.45
C ASP A 95 1.44 10.53 13.72
N ASP A 96 1.05 11.80 13.95
CA ASP A 96 1.95 12.94 14.22
C ASP A 96 2.88 12.69 15.42
N LYS A 97 2.42 11.91 16.38
CA LYS A 97 3.24 11.47 17.52
C LYS A 97 4.48 10.69 17.13
N TYR A 98 4.42 9.94 16.02
CA TYR A 98 5.54 9.14 15.52
C TYR A 98 6.58 10.03 14.84
N ILE A 99 6.13 11.02 14.06
CA ILE A 99 7.00 12.05 13.50
C ILE A 99 7.75 12.80 14.63
N SER A 100 7.01 13.19 15.68
CA SER A 100 7.59 13.88 16.84
C SER A 100 8.66 13.02 17.54
N ARG A 101 8.45 11.70 17.63
CA ARG A 101 9.44 10.77 18.23
C ARG A 101 10.72 10.69 17.40
N VAL A 102 10.61 10.61 16.07
CA VAL A 102 11.79 10.60 15.21
C VAL A 102 12.57 11.90 15.35
N LYS A 103 11.88 13.05 15.34
CA LYS A 103 12.50 14.37 15.56
C LYS A 103 13.24 14.43 16.88
N GLN A 104 12.59 13.96 17.97
CA GLN A 104 13.17 13.97 19.30
C GLN A 104 14.44 13.11 19.36
N ILE A 105 14.38 11.87 18.88
CA ILE A 105 15.55 10.95 18.90
C ILE A 105 16.66 11.48 18.00
N SER A 106 16.34 11.99 16.80
CA SER A 106 17.33 12.57 15.91
C SER A 106 18.08 13.72 16.58
N ALA A 107 17.35 14.58 17.31
CA ALA A 107 17.95 15.69 18.06
C ALA A 107 18.75 15.25 19.28
N ASP A 108 18.20 14.35 20.10
CA ASP A 108 18.81 13.89 21.35
C ASP A 108 20.14 13.15 21.12
N PHE A 109 20.24 12.41 20.00
CA PHE A 109 21.43 11.63 19.64
C PHE A 109 22.25 12.24 18.49
N ASN A 110 21.88 13.43 18.01
CA ASN A 110 22.56 14.14 16.92
C ASN A 110 22.74 13.28 15.66
N LEU A 111 21.66 12.60 15.21
CA LEU A 111 21.71 11.64 14.12
C LEU A 111 21.59 12.26 12.72
N ASP A 112 21.27 13.55 12.62
CA ASP A 112 21.06 14.30 11.36
C ASP A 112 20.11 13.60 10.37
N ILE A 113 19.03 12.98 10.90
CA ILE A 113 18.05 12.27 10.07
C ILE A 113 17.11 13.30 9.43
N GLU A 114 17.04 13.30 8.10
CA GLU A 114 16.03 14.06 7.37
C GLU A 114 14.69 13.31 7.39
N ILE A 115 13.58 14.07 7.60
CA ILE A 115 12.25 13.48 7.81
C ILE A 115 11.28 14.01 6.76
N TYR A 116 10.82 13.12 5.90
CA TYR A 116 9.75 13.36 4.93
C TYR A 116 8.43 12.79 5.45
N GLN A 117 7.34 13.46 5.11
CA GLN A 117 5.99 12.98 5.39
C GLN A 117 5.29 12.70 4.07
N ILE A 118 4.75 11.50 3.93
CA ILE A 118 3.95 11.09 2.78
C ILE A 118 2.50 11.01 3.24
N ASP A 119 1.59 11.72 2.56
CA ASP A 119 0.15 11.60 2.84
C ASP A 119 -0.35 10.21 2.39
N GLY A 120 -0.68 9.38 3.35
CA GLY A 120 -1.21 8.05 3.10
C GLY A 120 -2.63 8.03 2.52
N ASN A 121 -3.31 9.18 2.48
CA ASN A 121 -4.63 9.34 1.86
C ASN A 121 -4.55 9.80 0.40
N ASP A 122 -3.38 10.23 -0.06
CA ASP A 122 -3.12 10.62 -1.45
C ASP A 122 -2.88 9.39 -2.38
N ALA A 123 -3.36 8.23 -1.96
CA ALA A 123 -3.47 7.10 -2.86
C ALA A 123 -4.47 7.44 -3.97
N PRO A 124 -4.17 7.16 -5.26
CA PRO A 124 -5.19 7.29 -6.28
C PRO A 124 -6.40 6.49 -5.79
N LYS A 125 -7.56 7.13 -5.78
CA LYS A 125 -8.82 6.38 -5.65
C LYS A 125 -8.71 5.30 -6.72
N VAL A 126 -8.49 4.05 -6.30
CA VAL A 126 -8.59 2.92 -7.20
C VAL A 126 -10.05 2.96 -7.61
N LEU A 127 -10.30 3.65 -8.72
CA LEU A 127 -11.55 3.45 -9.44
C LEU A 127 -11.59 1.94 -9.61
N PRO A 128 -12.65 1.26 -9.15
CA PRO A 128 -12.79 -0.16 -9.43
C PRO A 128 -12.50 -0.29 -10.92
N LYS A 129 -11.49 -1.09 -11.28
CA LYS A 129 -11.14 -1.29 -12.68
C LYS A 129 -12.45 -1.67 -13.35
N VAL A 130 -13.02 -0.74 -14.13
CA VAL A 130 -14.17 -1.02 -14.95
C VAL A 130 -13.64 -2.03 -15.96
N HIS A 131 -13.83 -3.29 -15.64
CA HIS A 131 -13.52 -4.36 -16.56
C HIS A 131 -14.50 -4.22 -17.71
N ALA A 132 -13.98 -3.80 -18.88
CA ALA A 132 -14.72 -3.85 -20.11
C ALA A 132 -15.38 -5.22 -20.29
N GLU A 133 -16.57 -5.25 -20.88
CA GLU A 133 -17.34 -6.47 -21.15
C GLU A 133 -16.46 -7.59 -21.70
N GLY A 134 -16.35 -8.67 -20.93
CA GLY A 134 -15.38 -9.75 -21.09
C GLY A 134 -14.72 -10.12 -19.76
N GLU A 135 -15.44 -9.91 -18.63
CA GLU A 135 -14.92 -10.06 -17.27
C GLU A 135 -14.25 -11.41 -17.05
N LYS A 136 -12.92 -11.35 -16.95
CA LYS A 136 -12.14 -12.50 -16.50
C LYS A 136 -12.55 -12.86 -15.07
N LYS A 137 -13.09 -14.07 -14.89
CA LYS A 137 -13.79 -14.49 -13.68
C LYS A 137 -12.84 -14.81 -12.51
N PHE A 138 -11.57 -15.05 -12.82
CA PHE A 138 -10.59 -15.54 -11.86
C PHE A 138 -9.24 -14.83 -12.00
N TRP A 139 -8.58 -14.64 -10.86
CA TRP A 139 -7.16 -14.27 -10.76
C TRP A 139 -6.39 -15.46 -10.21
N ILE A 140 -5.39 -15.92 -10.93
CA ILE A 140 -4.55 -17.06 -10.54
C ILE A 140 -3.17 -16.52 -10.22
N THR A 141 -2.76 -16.63 -8.95
CA THR A 141 -1.44 -16.19 -8.49
C THR A 141 -0.33 -17.08 -9.05
N SER A 142 0.93 -16.60 -9.01
CA SER A 142 2.12 -17.40 -9.37
C SER A 142 2.26 -18.66 -8.51
N SER A 143 1.80 -18.61 -7.25
CA SER A 143 1.73 -19.80 -6.37
C SER A 143 0.54 -20.72 -6.66
N GLY A 144 -0.22 -20.48 -7.73
CA GLY A 144 -1.34 -21.32 -8.16
C GLY A 144 -2.64 -21.14 -7.36
N LYS A 145 -2.78 -20.09 -6.53
CA LYS A 145 -4.05 -19.82 -5.84
C LYS A 145 -5.02 -19.10 -6.75
N THR A 146 -6.26 -19.58 -6.81
CA THR A 146 -7.34 -19.00 -7.60
C THR A 146 -8.26 -18.14 -6.74
N HIS A 147 -8.47 -16.89 -7.16
CA HIS A 147 -9.37 -15.92 -6.55
C HIS A 147 -10.51 -15.57 -7.51
N LYS A 148 -11.75 -15.51 -7.00
CA LYS A 148 -12.91 -14.99 -7.73
C LYS A 148 -12.86 -13.48 -7.85
N ASN A 149 -13.53 -12.90 -8.84
CA ASN A 149 -13.55 -11.45 -9.10
C ASN A 149 -13.99 -10.57 -7.92
N LYS A 150 -14.81 -11.07 -6.99
CA LYS A 150 -15.22 -10.38 -5.76
C LYS A 150 -14.28 -10.63 -4.57
N CYS A 151 -13.17 -11.34 -4.76
CA CYS A 151 -12.21 -11.60 -3.70
C CYS A 151 -11.33 -10.36 -3.46
N ARG A 152 -11.10 -9.99 -2.20
CA ARG A 152 -10.20 -8.89 -1.84
C ARG A 152 -8.76 -9.07 -2.36
N TYR A 153 -8.37 -10.28 -2.72
CA TYR A 153 -7.04 -10.58 -3.28
C TYR A 153 -7.04 -10.72 -4.81
N PHE A 154 -8.16 -10.39 -5.48
CA PHE A 154 -8.27 -10.46 -6.93
C PHE A 154 -7.39 -9.39 -7.60
N GLY A 155 -6.41 -9.81 -8.39
CA GLY A 155 -5.46 -8.90 -9.05
C GLY A 155 -4.46 -8.20 -8.13
N MET A 156 -4.38 -8.60 -6.85
CA MET A 156 -3.59 -7.90 -5.82
C MET A 156 -2.18 -8.45 -5.62
N THR A 157 -1.78 -9.49 -6.33
CA THR A 157 -0.42 -10.03 -6.27
C THR A 157 0.39 -9.57 -7.47
N GLU A 158 1.67 -9.25 -7.27
CA GLU A 158 2.58 -8.74 -8.31
C GLU A 158 2.69 -9.69 -9.52
N SER A 159 2.65 -10.98 -9.26
CA SER A 159 2.71 -12.00 -10.30
C SER A 159 1.46 -12.89 -10.25
N GLY A 160 0.80 -12.97 -11.38
CA GLY A 160 -0.41 -13.76 -11.56
C GLY A 160 -1.01 -13.52 -12.95
N ARG A 161 -2.10 -14.19 -13.25
CA ARG A 161 -2.81 -14.05 -14.51
C ARG A 161 -4.31 -14.02 -14.32
N TYR A 162 -4.98 -13.25 -15.15
CA TYR A 162 -6.44 -13.33 -15.28
C TYR A 162 -6.83 -14.54 -16.12
N SER A 163 -7.96 -15.16 -15.76
CA SER A 163 -8.48 -16.35 -16.45
C SER A 163 -10.01 -16.39 -16.41
N ASP A 164 -10.61 -16.91 -17.46
CA ASP A 164 -12.04 -17.20 -17.51
C ASP A 164 -12.36 -18.56 -16.89
N LYS A 165 -11.34 -19.40 -16.70
CA LYS A 165 -11.46 -20.73 -16.09
C LYS A 165 -10.69 -20.78 -14.78
N PRO A 166 -11.27 -21.40 -13.72
CA PRO A 166 -10.55 -21.60 -12.48
C PRO A 166 -9.47 -22.68 -12.66
N SER A 167 -8.33 -22.52 -11.99
CA SER A 167 -7.28 -23.53 -11.96
C SER A 167 -6.46 -23.44 -10.67
N GLY A 168 -5.87 -24.56 -10.24
CA GLY A 168 -5.00 -24.60 -9.08
C GLY A 168 -5.72 -24.66 -7.73
N GLN A 169 -5.11 -24.07 -6.69
CA GLN A 169 -5.57 -24.19 -5.31
C GLN A 169 -6.68 -23.18 -4.98
N ASN A 170 -7.57 -23.56 -4.07
CA ASN A 170 -8.62 -22.68 -3.58
C ASN A 170 -8.07 -21.58 -2.67
N CYS A 171 -8.46 -20.34 -2.92
CA CYS A 171 -8.29 -19.27 -1.94
C CYS A 171 -9.14 -19.54 -0.70
N LYS A 172 -8.55 -19.49 0.49
CA LYS A 172 -9.25 -19.72 1.76
C LYS A 172 -10.34 -18.66 2.05
N VAL A 173 -10.22 -17.46 1.46
CA VAL A 173 -11.16 -16.34 1.69
C VAL A 173 -12.40 -16.43 0.79
N CYS A 174 -12.22 -16.68 -0.52
CA CYS A 174 -13.34 -16.69 -1.47
C CYS A 174 -13.72 -18.09 -1.97
N GLY A 175 -13.07 -19.12 -1.49
CA GLY A 175 -13.31 -20.51 -1.92
C GLY A 175 -12.76 -20.83 -3.32
N GLY A 176 -12.15 -19.88 -4.03
CA GLY A 176 -11.50 -20.11 -5.33
C GLY A 176 -12.41 -20.86 -6.32
N VAL A 177 -12.02 -22.08 -6.65
CA VAL A 177 -12.74 -22.96 -7.59
C VAL A 177 -13.95 -23.66 -6.99
N ARG A 178 -14.16 -23.64 -5.67
CA ARG A 178 -15.32 -24.32 -5.04
C ARG A 178 -16.64 -23.71 -5.52
N GLY A 179 -17.59 -24.56 -5.89
CA GLY A 179 -18.92 -24.16 -6.34
C GLY A 179 -19.00 -23.79 -7.82
N VAL A 180 -17.91 -23.89 -8.59
CA VAL A 180 -17.95 -23.80 -10.04
C VAL A 180 -18.22 -25.21 -10.59
N LYS A 181 -19.45 -25.47 -11.06
CA LYS A 181 -19.76 -26.70 -11.82
C LYS A 181 -18.90 -26.63 -13.10
N LEU A 182 -17.93 -27.53 -13.23
CA LEU A 182 -17.27 -27.82 -14.50
C LEU A 182 -18.31 -28.54 -15.37
N ILE A 183 -18.87 -27.83 -16.35
CA ILE A 183 -19.64 -28.48 -17.40
C ILE A 183 -18.60 -29.14 -18.30
N SER A 184 -18.46 -30.46 -18.17
CA SER A 184 -17.73 -31.27 -19.14
C SER A 184 -18.57 -31.35 -20.40
N PHE A 185 -18.05 -30.88 -21.50
CA PHE A 185 -18.53 -31.16 -22.86
C PHE A 185 -17.91 -32.46 -23.35
#